data_5887eaf3dfae248aa85d1488698a8d00
#
_entry.id   5887eaf3dfae248aa85d1488698a8d00
#
_cell.length_a   1.000
_cell.length_b   1.000
_cell.length_c   1.000
_cell.angle_alpha   90.00
_cell.angle_beta   90.00
_cell.angle_gamma   90.00
#
_symmetry.space_group_name_H-M   'P 1'
#
loop_
_entity.id
_entity.type
_entity.pdbx_description
1 polymer ?
#
loop_
_entity_poly.entity_id
_entity_poly.type
_entity_poly.pdbx_seq_one_letter_code
_entity_poly.pdbx_strand_id
1 'polypeptide(L)'
;MKKLRCILLIDDDEPTNFWNHFLLTKQNCAEHVVIAKSGREALDYHRHCMEAPVQSELYHWPDLIFLDINMPRMNGWEFLEKYISLPWEGHRKALVVFLTTSLFPEDLAMAEAMPEVAGLENKPLTPATLENIWKLHFPEYP
;
A
#
# COMPACT_ATOMS: atom_id res chain seq x y z
N MET A 1 9.11 11.25 -14.58
CA MET A 1 8.28 11.07 -13.38
C MET A 1 9.18 10.93 -12.16
N LYS A 2 8.92 11.73 -11.16
CA LYS A 2 9.63 11.63 -9.89
C LYS A 2 9.07 10.43 -9.13
N LYS A 3 9.95 9.58 -8.62
CA LYS A 3 9.56 8.33 -7.99
C LYS A 3 9.22 8.49 -6.51
N LEU A 4 8.30 7.67 -6.04
CA LEU A 4 8.15 7.44 -4.61
C LEU A 4 9.35 6.63 -4.11
N ARG A 5 9.64 6.72 -2.84
CA ARG A 5 10.73 5.95 -2.26
C ARG A 5 10.37 4.47 -2.16
N CYS A 6 9.20 4.16 -1.63
CA CYS A 6 8.78 2.79 -1.42
C CYS A 6 7.28 2.61 -1.58
N ILE A 7 6.89 1.53 -2.24
CA ILE A 7 5.50 1.08 -2.33
C ILE A 7 5.44 -0.31 -1.71
N LEU A 8 4.47 -0.52 -0.82
CA LEU A 8 4.23 -1.81 -0.20
C LEU A 8 2.96 -2.43 -0.80
N LEU A 9 3.10 -3.66 -1.28
CA LEU A 9 1.99 -4.46 -1.79
C LEU A 9 1.63 -5.49 -0.73
N ILE A 10 0.37 -5.48 -0.27
CA ILE A 10 -0.12 -6.43 0.73
C ILE A 10 -1.25 -7.25 0.12
N ASP A 11 -0.96 -8.50 -0.21
CA ASP A 11 -1.91 -9.42 -0.83
C ASP A 11 -1.39 -10.85 -0.62
N ASP A 12 -2.29 -11.78 -0.37
CA ASP A 12 -1.92 -13.19 -0.21
C ASP A 12 -1.85 -13.95 -1.53
N ASP A 13 -2.28 -13.32 -2.62
CA ASP A 13 -2.31 -13.95 -3.94
C ASP A 13 -1.01 -13.69 -4.72
N GLU A 14 -0.21 -14.73 -4.92
CA GLU A 14 1.08 -14.59 -5.61
C GLU A 14 0.97 -14.05 -7.04
N PRO A 15 0.05 -14.52 -7.89
CA PRO A 15 -0.09 -13.94 -9.23
C PRO A 15 -0.41 -12.46 -9.22
N THR A 16 -1.27 -12.01 -8.31
CA THR A 16 -1.61 -10.59 -8.17
C THR A 16 -0.37 -9.78 -7.79
N ASN A 17 0.40 -10.25 -6.82
CA ASN A 17 1.63 -9.58 -6.39
C ASN A 17 2.65 -9.51 -7.52
N PHE A 18 2.80 -10.60 -8.27
CA PHE A 18 3.71 -10.64 -9.40
C PHE A 18 3.34 -9.57 -10.43
N TRP A 19 2.07 -9.52 -10.82
CA TRP A 19 1.60 -8.55 -11.81
C TRP A 19 1.77 -7.12 -11.33
N ASN A 20 1.36 -6.83 -10.09
CA ASN A 20 1.45 -5.48 -9.54
C ASN A 20 2.90 -5.04 -9.41
N HIS A 21 3.78 -5.92 -8.95
CA HIS A 21 5.21 -5.64 -8.85
C HIS A 21 5.80 -5.34 -10.23
N PHE A 22 5.48 -6.17 -11.21
CA PHE A 22 5.92 -5.99 -12.59
C PHE A 22 5.48 -4.65 -13.13
N LEU A 23 4.20 -4.30 -12.96
CA LEU A 23 3.66 -3.05 -13.48
C LEU A 23 4.34 -1.83 -12.84
N LEU A 24 4.47 -1.83 -11.53
CA LEU A 24 5.10 -0.72 -10.79
C LEU A 24 6.57 -0.57 -11.18
N THR A 25 7.27 -1.67 -11.36
CA THR A 25 8.66 -1.65 -11.79
C THR A 25 8.79 -1.12 -13.22
N LYS A 26 7.93 -1.59 -14.12
CA LYS A 26 7.92 -1.15 -15.51
C LYS A 26 7.61 0.34 -15.64
N GLN A 27 6.67 0.83 -14.86
CA GLN A 27 6.30 2.25 -14.85
C GLN A 27 7.31 3.11 -14.10
N ASN A 28 8.26 2.48 -13.43
CA ASN A 28 9.32 3.18 -12.68
C ASN A 28 8.75 4.13 -11.62
N CYS A 29 7.73 3.66 -10.90
CA CYS A 29 6.94 4.47 -9.95
C CYS A 29 7.63 4.67 -8.61
N ALA A 30 8.53 3.77 -8.23
CA ALA A 30 9.16 3.79 -6.91
C ALA A 30 10.58 3.24 -6.97
N GLU A 31 11.40 3.69 -6.03
CA GLU A 31 12.76 3.14 -5.89
C GLU A 31 12.73 1.71 -5.38
N HIS A 32 11.77 1.40 -4.50
CA HIS A 32 11.62 0.07 -3.92
C HIS A 32 10.15 -0.34 -3.94
N VAL A 33 9.90 -1.59 -4.30
CA VAL A 33 8.58 -2.22 -4.23
C VAL A 33 8.72 -3.45 -3.35
N VAL A 34 8.00 -3.48 -2.24
CA VAL A 34 8.06 -4.53 -1.24
C VAL A 34 6.74 -5.29 -1.23
N ILE A 35 6.82 -6.60 -1.10
CA ILE A 35 5.63 -7.47 -1.05
C ILE A 35 5.52 -8.07 0.34
N ALA A 36 4.33 -7.97 0.94
CA ALA A 36 3.96 -8.69 2.15
C ALA A 36 2.76 -9.58 1.79
N LYS A 37 2.83 -10.85 2.15
CA LYS A 37 1.80 -11.84 1.77
C LYS A 37 0.69 -11.96 2.79
N SER A 38 0.75 -11.19 3.86
CA SER A 38 -0.27 -11.17 4.90
C SER A 38 -0.20 -9.84 5.66
N GLY A 39 -1.26 -9.56 6.40
CA GLY A 39 -1.27 -8.39 7.29
C GLY A 39 -0.18 -8.49 8.36
N ARG A 40 0.09 -9.69 8.84
CA ARG A 40 1.15 -9.92 9.83
C ARG A 40 2.52 -9.58 9.28
N GLU A 41 2.84 -10.07 8.10
CA GLU A 41 4.11 -9.74 7.45
C GLU A 41 4.26 -8.24 7.25
N ALA A 42 3.18 -7.56 6.86
CA ALA A 42 3.20 -6.12 6.65
C ALA A 42 3.43 -5.36 7.96
N LEU A 43 2.80 -5.78 9.05
CA LEU A 43 3.03 -5.18 10.38
C LEU A 43 4.46 -5.42 10.85
N ASP A 44 4.99 -6.62 10.65
CA ASP A 44 6.36 -6.95 10.99
C ASP A 44 7.34 -6.11 10.18
N TYR A 45 7.06 -5.90 8.89
CA TYR A 45 7.87 -5.01 8.06
C TYR A 45 7.93 -3.59 8.64
N HIS A 46 6.80 -3.05 9.06
CA HIS A 46 6.76 -1.71 9.65
C HIS A 46 7.52 -1.64 10.98
N ARG A 47 7.45 -2.70 11.80
CA ARG A 47 8.24 -2.75 13.02
C ARG A 47 9.73 -2.74 12.72
N HIS A 48 10.15 -3.47 11.69
CA HIS A 48 11.54 -3.43 11.24
C HIS A 48 11.95 -2.03 10.74
N CYS A 49 11.05 -1.33 10.04
CA CYS A 49 11.30 0.07 9.64
C CYS A 49 11.51 0.97 10.86
N MET A 50 10.73 0.76 11.92
CA MET A 50 10.82 1.57 13.16
C MET A 50 12.14 1.33 13.89
N GLU A 51 12.66 0.12 13.85
CA GLU A 51 13.90 -0.27 14.54
C GLU A 51 15.14 -0.01 13.71
N ALA A 52 15.02 0.11 12.40
CA ALA A 52 16.15 0.26 11.49
C ALA A 52 16.70 1.68 11.50
N PRO A 53 17.99 1.86 11.18
CA PRO A 53 18.54 3.19 10.96
C PRO A 53 17.79 3.92 9.84
N VAL A 54 17.74 5.25 9.92
CA VAL A 54 17.02 6.10 8.95
C VAL A 54 17.47 5.81 7.50
N GLN A 55 18.74 5.46 7.30
CA GLN A 55 19.30 5.20 5.98
C GLN A 55 19.49 3.71 5.71
N SER A 56 18.64 2.86 6.29
CA SER A 56 18.71 1.43 6.05
C SER A 56 18.54 1.12 4.56
N GLU A 57 19.32 0.15 4.07
CA GLU A 57 19.18 -0.36 2.71
C GLU A 57 18.18 -1.51 2.65
N LEU A 58 17.77 -2.06 3.80
CA LEU A 58 16.87 -3.21 3.88
C LEU A 58 15.41 -2.81 4.11
N TYR A 59 15.19 -1.76 4.89
CA TYR A 59 13.85 -1.36 5.31
C TYR A 59 13.57 0.08 4.93
N HIS A 60 12.54 0.26 4.10
CA HIS A 60 12.16 1.57 3.60
C HIS A 60 10.72 1.86 4.01
N TRP A 61 10.48 3.03 4.60
CA TRP A 61 9.13 3.45 4.96
C TRP A 61 8.29 3.61 3.70
N PRO A 62 7.15 2.91 3.60
CA PRO A 62 6.28 3.07 2.43
C PRO A 62 5.64 4.45 2.36
N ASP A 63 5.58 5.00 1.16
CA ASP A 63 4.81 6.20 0.85
C ASP A 63 3.39 5.85 0.43
N LEU A 64 3.22 4.67 -0.15
CA LEU A 64 1.95 4.17 -0.66
C LEU A 64 1.84 2.68 -0.36
N ILE A 65 0.67 2.28 0.11
CA ILE A 65 0.34 0.88 0.35
C ILE A 65 -0.84 0.50 -0.54
N PHE A 66 -0.68 -0.56 -1.32
CA PHE A 66 -1.79 -1.23 -1.99
C PHE A 66 -2.19 -2.42 -1.13
N LEU A 67 -3.44 -2.45 -0.70
CA LEU A 67 -3.90 -3.38 0.32
C LEU A 67 -5.12 -4.17 -0.16
N ASP A 68 -5.00 -5.50 -0.14
CA ASP A 68 -6.12 -6.38 -0.43
C ASP A 68 -7.09 -6.39 0.77
N ILE A 69 -8.39 -6.39 0.47
CA ILE A 69 -9.40 -6.45 1.52
C ILE A 69 -9.52 -7.86 2.09
N ASN A 70 -9.61 -8.86 1.21
CA ASN A 70 -9.93 -10.24 1.59
C ASN A 70 -8.69 -11.12 1.71
N MET A 71 -8.15 -11.18 2.90
CA MET A 71 -7.02 -12.05 3.23
C MET A 71 -7.39 -12.96 4.39
N PRO A 72 -6.83 -14.19 4.46
CA PRO A 72 -7.10 -15.06 5.58
C PRO A 72 -6.47 -14.52 6.87
N ARG A 73 -7.05 -14.87 8.01
CA ARG A 73 -6.60 -14.54 9.38
C ARG A 73 -6.72 -13.06 9.74
N MET A 74 -6.25 -12.17 8.88
CA MET A 74 -6.35 -10.73 9.09
C MET A 74 -6.72 -10.11 7.75
N ASN A 75 -7.94 -9.58 7.64
CA ASN A 75 -8.36 -8.91 6.41
C ASN A 75 -7.76 -7.49 6.33
N GLY A 76 -7.98 -6.82 5.20
CA GLY A 76 -7.41 -5.49 4.99
C GLY A 76 -7.87 -4.45 6.00
N TRP A 77 -9.13 -4.49 6.42
CA TRP A 77 -9.66 -3.56 7.42
C TRP A 77 -9.03 -3.77 8.78
N GLU A 78 -8.85 -5.03 9.18
CA GLU A 78 -8.19 -5.37 10.45
C GLU A 78 -6.71 -4.96 10.44
N PHE A 79 -6.04 -5.17 9.31
CA PHE A 79 -4.66 -4.69 9.14
C PHE A 79 -4.59 -3.18 9.32
N LEU A 80 -5.47 -2.45 8.64
CA LEU A 80 -5.46 -0.99 8.67
C LEU A 80 -5.65 -0.45 10.08
N GLU A 81 -6.57 -1.06 10.84
CA GLU A 81 -6.79 -0.68 12.23
C GLU A 81 -5.52 -0.83 13.07
N LYS A 82 -4.84 -1.95 12.93
CA LYS A 82 -3.57 -2.20 13.63
C LYS A 82 -2.44 -1.28 13.14
N TYR A 83 -2.41 -1.03 11.84
CA TYR A 83 -1.43 -0.13 11.23
C TYR A 83 -1.56 1.29 11.78
N ILE A 84 -2.77 1.81 11.85
CA ILE A 84 -3.04 3.14 12.40
C ILE A 84 -2.62 3.23 13.88
N SER A 85 -2.75 2.13 14.62
CA SER A 85 -2.44 2.06 16.05
C SER A 85 -0.95 1.91 16.37
N LEU A 86 -0.08 1.78 15.37
CA LEU A 86 1.36 1.73 15.60
C LEU A 86 1.87 3.08 16.15
N PRO A 87 3.04 3.09 16.81
CA PRO A 87 3.60 4.35 17.34
C PRO A 87 4.18 5.21 16.23
N TRP A 88 3.39 6.14 15.72
CA TRP A 88 3.75 6.97 14.58
C TRP A 88 4.53 8.21 14.91
N GLU A 89 4.85 8.47 16.17
CA GLU A 89 5.62 9.65 16.57
C GLU A 89 6.93 9.77 15.78
N GLY A 90 7.12 10.90 15.10
CA GLY A 90 8.29 11.10 14.27
C GLY A 90 8.27 10.37 12.94
N HIS A 91 7.17 9.66 12.61
CA HIS A 91 7.04 8.90 11.37
C HIS A 91 5.75 9.27 10.65
N ARG A 92 5.77 9.13 9.34
CA ARG A 92 4.64 9.46 8.49
C ARG A 92 3.95 8.19 8.00
N LYS A 93 2.62 8.14 8.16
CA LYS A 93 1.82 7.05 7.61
C LYS A 93 1.77 7.17 6.08
N ALA A 94 1.76 6.01 5.41
CA ALA A 94 1.58 5.95 3.98
C ALA A 94 0.12 6.25 3.62
N LEU A 95 -0.10 6.66 2.38
CA LEU A 95 -1.44 6.63 1.80
C LEU A 95 -1.81 5.18 1.50
N VAL A 96 -3.05 4.80 1.78
CA VAL A 96 -3.53 3.44 1.56
C VAL A 96 -4.56 3.43 0.45
N VAL A 97 -4.33 2.59 -0.56
CA VAL A 97 -5.30 2.33 -1.62
C VAL A 97 -5.68 0.85 -1.53
N PHE A 98 -6.95 0.59 -1.28
CA PHE A 98 -7.45 -0.78 -1.30
C PHE A 98 -7.58 -1.30 -2.71
N LEU A 99 -7.23 -2.56 -2.91
CA LEU A 99 -7.46 -3.27 -4.17
C LEU A 99 -8.40 -4.43 -3.88
N THR A 100 -9.44 -4.58 -4.70
CA THR A 100 -10.43 -5.64 -4.50
C THR A 100 -10.90 -6.20 -5.84
N THR A 101 -11.37 -7.46 -5.82
CA THR A 101 -12.02 -8.07 -6.99
C THR A 101 -13.49 -7.68 -7.07
N SER A 102 -14.07 -7.17 -5.98
CA SER A 102 -15.49 -6.79 -5.92
C SER A 102 -15.65 -5.49 -5.12
N LEU A 103 -16.31 -4.52 -5.72
CA LEU A 103 -16.59 -3.24 -5.07
C LEU A 103 -17.95 -3.31 -4.37
N PHE A 104 -17.96 -3.66 -3.09
CA PHE A 104 -19.17 -3.65 -2.30
C PHE A 104 -19.45 -2.25 -1.72
N PRO A 105 -20.73 -1.80 -1.69
CA PRO A 105 -21.05 -0.48 -1.14
C PRO A 105 -20.56 -0.26 0.29
N GLU A 106 -20.56 -1.30 1.12
CA GLU A 106 -20.07 -1.21 2.50
C GLU A 106 -18.59 -0.87 2.56
N ASP A 107 -17.79 -1.45 1.67
CA ASP A 107 -16.36 -1.18 1.61
C ASP A 107 -16.08 0.24 1.11
N LEU A 108 -16.86 0.69 0.13
CA LEU A 108 -16.75 2.07 -0.36
C LEU A 108 -17.07 3.07 0.75
N ALA A 109 -18.14 2.83 1.50
CA ALA A 109 -18.51 3.70 2.61
C ALA A 109 -17.45 3.76 3.70
N MET A 110 -16.86 2.60 4.06
CA MET A 110 -15.79 2.54 5.03
C MET A 110 -14.54 3.28 4.55
N ALA A 111 -14.19 3.10 3.28
CA ALA A 111 -13.03 3.77 2.69
C ALA A 111 -13.19 5.29 2.72
N GLU A 112 -14.38 5.79 2.36
CA GLU A 112 -14.67 7.23 2.37
C GLU A 112 -14.63 7.83 3.78
N ALA A 113 -14.94 7.03 4.80
CA ALA A 113 -14.97 7.49 6.19
C ALA A 113 -13.59 7.56 6.84
N MET A 114 -12.57 6.95 6.25
CA MET A 114 -11.24 6.87 6.86
C MET A 114 -10.24 7.79 6.16
N PRO A 115 -9.68 8.80 6.87
CA PRO A 115 -8.74 9.74 6.24
C PRO A 115 -7.46 9.09 5.70
N GLU A 116 -7.04 7.95 6.28
CA GLU A 116 -5.87 7.23 5.83
C GLU A 116 -6.05 6.53 4.49
N VAL A 117 -7.31 6.30 4.08
CA VAL A 117 -7.62 5.60 2.83
C VAL A 117 -7.78 6.61 1.70
N ALA A 118 -6.89 6.53 0.73
CA ALA A 118 -6.93 7.40 -0.44
C ALA A 118 -7.92 6.93 -1.50
N GLY A 119 -8.21 5.64 -1.55
CA GLY A 119 -9.16 5.12 -2.52
C GLY A 119 -9.36 3.61 -2.44
N LEU A 120 -10.31 3.15 -3.24
CA LEU A 120 -10.67 1.76 -3.40
C LEU A 120 -10.75 1.48 -4.89
N GLU A 121 -9.91 0.59 -5.39
CA GLU A 121 -9.79 0.31 -6.81
C GLU A 121 -9.97 -1.17 -7.11
N ASN A 122 -10.36 -1.48 -8.35
CA ASN A 122 -10.47 -2.86 -8.79
C ASN A 122 -9.10 -3.48 -9.09
N LYS A 123 -8.97 -4.76 -8.80
CA LYS A 123 -7.85 -5.57 -9.29
C LYS A 123 -8.06 -5.96 -10.75
N PRO A 124 -6.98 -6.13 -11.53
CA PRO A 124 -5.59 -5.81 -11.21
C PRO A 124 -5.29 -4.32 -11.39
N LEU A 125 -4.15 -3.87 -10.88
CA LEU A 125 -3.67 -2.52 -11.17
C LEU A 125 -3.45 -2.36 -12.67
N THR A 126 -3.76 -1.18 -13.18
CA THR A 126 -3.54 -0.83 -14.59
C THR A 126 -2.75 0.48 -14.66
N PRO A 127 -2.09 0.76 -15.80
CA PRO A 127 -1.43 2.06 -15.97
C PRO A 127 -2.38 3.23 -15.77
N ALA A 128 -3.64 3.11 -16.20
CA ALA A 128 -4.64 4.17 -16.03
C ALA A 128 -4.96 4.42 -14.55
N THR A 129 -5.12 3.37 -13.77
CA THR A 129 -5.35 3.48 -12.33
C THR A 129 -4.18 4.16 -11.63
N LEU A 130 -2.95 3.76 -11.98
CA LEU A 130 -1.75 4.37 -11.42
C LEU A 130 -1.66 5.86 -11.77
N GLU A 131 -1.93 6.20 -13.01
CA GLU A 131 -1.91 7.60 -13.45
C GLU A 131 -2.88 8.46 -12.64
N ASN A 132 -4.10 7.95 -12.42
CA ASN A 132 -5.11 8.66 -11.63
C ASN A 132 -4.66 8.85 -10.18
N ILE A 133 -4.08 7.81 -9.57
CA ILE A 133 -3.58 7.89 -8.20
C ILE A 133 -2.48 8.95 -8.10
N TRP A 134 -1.55 8.97 -9.05
CA TRP A 134 -0.46 9.96 -9.05
C TRP A 134 -0.98 11.38 -9.20
N LYS A 135 -1.92 11.60 -10.11
CA LYS A 135 -2.50 12.94 -10.33
C LYS A 135 -3.25 13.46 -9.10
N LEU A 136 -3.96 12.57 -8.42
CA LEU A 136 -4.78 12.97 -7.27
C LEU A 136 -3.97 13.14 -5.98
N HIS A 137 -2.99 12.27 -5.74
CA HIS A 137 -2.33 12.16 -4.45
C HIS A 137 -0.85 12.54 -4.46
N PHE A 138 -0.22 12.50 -5.62
CA PHE A 138 1.19 12.82 -5.77
C PHE A 138 1.41 13.78 -6.94
N PRO A 139 0.75 14.96 -6.94
CA PRO A 139 0.85 15.89 -8.07
C PRO A 139 2.26 16.43 -8.27
N GLU A 140 3.09 16.44 -7.25
CA GLU A 140 4.51 16.83 -7.34
C GLU A 140 5.40 15.76 -7.95
N TYR A 141 4.83 14.58 -8.28
CA TYR A 141 5.54 13.48 -8.93
C TYR A 141 4.94 13.21 -10.32
N PRO A 142 5.15 14.09 -11.27
CA PRO A 142 4.53 13.99 -12.59
C PRO A 142 5.01 12.79 -13.41
#